data_eb913d4c280753e7d67bb05a6651b3e4
#
_entry.id   eb913d4c280753e7d67bb05a6651b3e4
#
_cell.length_a   1.000
_cell.length_b   1.000
_cell.length_c   1.000
_cell.angle_alpha   90.00
_cell.angle_beta   90.00
_cell.angle_gamma   90.00
#
_symmetry.space_group_name_H-M   'P 1'
#
loop_
_entity.id
_entity.type
_entity.pdbx_description
1 polymer ?
#
loop_
_entity_poly.entity_id
_entity_poly.type
_entity_poly.pdbx_seq_one_letter_code
_entity_poly.pdbx_strand_id
1 'polypeptide(L)'
;LPPDTTTIDLRVILGSATSPGRMHRALDGAIERAAARGTSADLIDLGTLDLGFAAGTPLGDLDDDSAATVAAIESAGAVILATPIYRGSLSGSLKNLIDLTPVPALQGKVVGLVAMGASDHHFLGAERHLRDVLAFFGAVVMPVAVYLNGTDFVDGVPGERAETVLDQLFAGVAATAAALDGVEALEEPLALGAKAVKPRARATG
;
A
#
# COMPACT_ATOMS: atom_id res chain seq x y z
N LEU A 1 -28.70 -1.81 18.44
CA LEU A 1 -28.38 -1.62 17.01
C LEU A 1 -26.95 -2.08 16.83
N PRO A 2 -26.64 -2.93 15.84
CA PRO A 2 -25.25 -3.11 15.46
C PRO A 2 -24.67 -1.73 15.10
N PRO A 3 -23.39 -1.46 15.40
CA PRO A 3 -22.78 -0.20 15.00
C PRO A 3 -22.94 -0.04 13.48
N ASP A 4 -23.22 1.17 13.04
CA ASP A 4 -23.20 1.55 11.63
C ASP A 4 -21.90 1.00 11.06
N THR A 5 -22.01 0.08 10.11
CA THR A 5 -20.83 -0.57 9.52
C THR A 5 -20.17 0.48 8.64
N THR A 6 -19.24 1.24 9.22
CA THR A 6 -18.42 2.17 8.43
C THR A 6 -17.76 1.37 7.33
N THR A 7 -18.18 1.60 6.11
CA THR A 7 -17.57 0.93 4.95
C THR A 7 -16.17 1.49 4.79
N ILE A 8 -15.16 0.66 5.06
CA ILE A 8 -13.76 1.04 4.88
C ILE A 8 -13.46 1.07 3.38
N ASP A 9 -12.93 2.19 2.92
CA ASP A 9 -12.46 2.37 1.56
C ASP A 9 -10.99 1.98 1.46
N LEU A 10 -10.69 0.94 0.69
CA LEU A 10 -9.34 0.42 0.51
C LEU A 10 -8.70 1.00 -0.76
N ARG A 11 -7.45 1.42 -0.67
CA ARG A 11 -6.61 1.65 -1.87
C ARG A 11 -5.60 0.52 -2.00
N VAL A 12 -5.63 -0.14 -3.14
CA VAL A 12 -4.72 -1.22 -3.49
C VAL A 12 -3.68 -0.67 -4.45
N ILE A 13 -2.43 -0.56 -4.01
CA ILE A 13 -1.34 -0.01 -4.81
C ILE A 13 -0.56 -1.16 -5.44
N LEU A 14 -0.57 -1.25 -6.75
CA LEU A 14 0.26 -2.20 -7.49
C LEU A 14 1.56 -1.53 -7.92
N GLY A 15 2.63 -1.83 -7.21
CA GLY A 15 3.99 -1.31 -7.46
C GLY A 15 4.73 -2.01 -8.60
N SER A 16 4.06 -2.35 -9.70
CA SER A 16 4.69 -2.91 -10.89
C SER A 16 4.90 -1.80 -11.93
N ALA A 17 6.05 -1.79 -12.57
CA ALA A 17 6.31 -0.89 -13.69
C ALA A 17 5.75 -1.43 -15.02
N THR A 18 5.23 -2.65 -15.04
CA THR A 18 4.66 -3.29 -16.23
C THR A 18 3.29 -3.84 -15.93
N SER A 19 2.28 -3.34 -16.62
CA SER A 19 0.89 -3.78 -16.52
C SER A 19 0.37 -4.25 -17.90
N PRO A 20 -0.66 -5.13 -17.96
CA PRO A 20 -1.22 -5.95 -16.90
C PRO A 20 -0.47 -7.28 -16.74
N GLY A 21 -0.12 -7.65 -15.50
CA GLY A 21 0.57 -8.87 -15.16
C GLY A 21 -0.29 -9.86 -14.34
N ARG A 22 0.35 -10.96 -13.88
CA ARG A 22 -0.33 -11.95 -13.02
C ARG A 22 -0.81 -11.35 -11.71
N MET A 23 0.00 -10.48 -11.08
CA MET A 23 -0.37 -9.81 -9.83
C MET A 23 -1.53 -8.84 -10.04
N HIS A 24 -1.56 -8.10 -11.15
CA HIS A 24 -2.69 -7.24 -11.51
C HIS A 24 -4.00 -8.04 -11.52
N ARG A 25 -4.05 -9.15 -12.29
CA ARG A 25 -5.24 -10.01 -12.34
C ARG A 25 -5.65 -10.59 -10.99
N ALA A 26 -4.68 -10.94 -10.15
CA ALA A 26 -4.96 -11.46 -8.82
C ALA A 26 -5.58 -10.40 -7.90
N LEU A 27 -5.10 -9.16 -7.98
CA LEU A 27 -5.64 -8.04 -7.22
C LEU A 27 -7.02 -7.61 -7.72
N ASP A 28 -7.24 -7.54 -9.04
CA ASP A 28 -8.55 -7.24 -9.62
C ASP A 28 -9.60 -8.25 -9.14
N GLY A 29 -9.31 -9.54 -9.25
CA GLY A 29 -10.23 -10.58 -8.76
C GLY A 29 -10.48 -10.48 -7.24
N ALA A 30 -9.46 -10.12 -6.45
CA ALA A 30 -9.64 -9.91 -5.01
C ALA A 30 -10.51 -8.68 -4.71
N ILE A 31 -10.36 -7.60 -5.47
CA ILE A 31 -11.19 -6.39 -5.38
C ILE A 31 -12.65 -6.71 -5.70
N GLU A 32 -12.92 -7.43 -6.79
CA GLU A 32 -14.27 -7.86 -7.16
C GLU A 32 -14.92 -8.72 -6.06
N ARG A 33 -14.18 -9.68 -5.49
CA ARG A 33 -14.68 -10.52 -4.40
C ARG A 33 -14.86 -9.73 -3.08
N ALA A 34 -14.03 -8.74 -2.81
CA ALA A 34 -14.18 -7.84 -1.66
C ALA A 34 -15.44 -6.96 -1.81
N ALA A 35 -15.68 -6.42 -3.01
CA ALA A 35 -16.88 -5.64 -3.32
C ALA A 35 -18.17 -6.47 -3.16
N ALA A 36 -18.15 -7.74 -3.59
CA ALA A 36 -19.27 -8.67 -3.38
C ALA A 36 -19.57 -8.93 -1.88
N ARG A 37 -18.62 -8.66 -0.99
CA ARG A 37 -18.77 -8.76 0.48
C ARG A 37 -19.01 -7.40 1.16
N GLY A 38 -19.18 -6.33 0.38
CA GLY A 38 -19.47 -4.99 0.89
C GLY A 38 -18.24 -4.16 1.26
N THR A 39 -17.04 -4.57 0.87
CA THR A 39 -15.82 -3.78 1.05
C THR A 39 -15.51 -3.00 -0.23
N SER A 40 -15.45 -1.66 -0.13
CA SER A 40 -15.00 -0.80 -1.24
C SER A 40 -13.49 -0.93 -1.40
N ALA A 41 -13.02 -1.18 -2.62
CA ALA A 41 -11.59 -1.24 -2.92
C ALA A 41 -11.32 -0.81 -4.37
N ASP A 42 -10.29 0.00 -4.58
CA ASP A 42 -9.86 0.45 -5.90
C ASP A 42 -8.37 0.17 -6.12
N LEU A 43 -8.03 -0.24 -7.35
CA LEU A 43 -6.65 -0.48 -7.77
C LEU A 43 -6.01 0.80 -8.31
N ILE A 44 -4.83 1.12 -7.81
CA ILE A 44 -3.91 2.11 -8.37
C ILE A 44 -2.71 1.35 -8.93
N ASP A 45 -2.65 1.22 -10.25
CA ASP A 45 -1.56 0.52 -10.94
C ASP A 45 -0.48 1.51 -11.36
N LEU A 46 0.66 1.49 -10.67
CA LEU A 46 1.78 2.40 -10.95
C LEU A 46 2.41 2.21 -12.33
N GLY A 47 2.12 1.09 -13.00
CA GLY A 47 2.56 0.85 -14.38
C GLY A 47 1.80 1.65 -15.44
N THR A 48 0.69 2.29 -15.06
CA THR A 48 -0.16 3.10 -15.95
C THR A 48 -0.09 4.60 -15.67
N LEU A 49 0.65 4.99 -14.63
CA LEU A 49 0.74 6.38 -14.17
C LEU A 49 2.11 6.98 -14.48
N ASP A 50 2.11 8.28 -14.73
CA ASP A 50 3.33 9.08 -14.81
C ASP A 50 3.63 9.66 -13.44
N LEU A 51 4.59 9.10 -12.72
CA LEU A 51 5.01 9.57 -11.40
C LEU A 51 6.42 10.15 -11.49
N GLY A 52 6.56 11.42 -11.17
CA GLY A 52 7.84 12.08 -11.03
C GLY A 52 8.76 11.36 -10.03
N PHE A 53 10.05 11.48 -10.23
CA PHE A 53 11.01 10.92 -9.29
C PHE A 53 11.08 11.79 -8.02
N ALA A 54 11.12 11.14 -6.85
CA ALA A 54 11.20 11.80 -5.54
C ALA A 54 12.56 12.50 -5.34
N ALA A 55 12.69 13.68 -5.92
CA ALA A 55 13.90 14.52 -5.89
C ALA A 55 13.82 15.68 -4.89
N GLY A 56 12.79 15.70 -4.04
CA GLY A 56 12.53 16.78 -3.08
C GLY A 56 11.74 17.96 -3.66
N THR A 57 11.22 17.84 -4.88
CA THR A 57 10.24 18.77 -5.45
C THR A 57 8.93 18.64 -4.67
N PRO A 58 8.28 19.73 -4.22
CA PRO A 58 6.97 19.67 -3.59
C PRO A 58 5.95 19.02 -4.53
N LEU A 59 5.05 18.17 -3.98
CA LEU A 59 4.03 17.47 -4.77
C LEU A 59 3.19 18.41 -5.65
N GLY A 60 2.84 19.59 -5.14
CA GLY A 60 2.04 20.57 -5.88
C GLY A 60 2.78 21.26 -7.05
N ASP A 61 4.09 21.05 -7.17
CA ASP A 61 4.92 21.59 -8.25
C ASP A 61 5.23 20.53 -9.32
N LEU A 62 4.75 19.28 -9.13
CA LEU A 62 4.86 18.20 -10.11
C LEU A 62 3.65 18.26 -11.06
N ASP A 63 3.92 18.27 -12.36
CA ASP A 63 2.88 18.26 -13.42
C ASP A 63 2.72 16.83 -13.95
N ASP A 64 2.30 15.93 -13.05
CA ASP A 64 2.14 14.49 -13.29
C ASP A 64 1.08 13.88 -12.34
N ASP A 65 0.97 12.55 -12.30
CA ASP A 65 -0.04 11.84 -11.49
C ASP A 65 0.32 11.75 -9.99
N SER A 66 1.46 12.26 -9.55
CA SER A 66 1.98 12.09 -8.19
C SER A 66 1.04 12.66 -7.13
N ALA A 67 0.59 13.90 -7.31
CA ALA A 67 -0.27 14.57 -6.34
C ALA A 67 -1.63 13.87 -6.18
N ALA A 68 -2.25 13.46 -7.29
CA ALA A 68 -3.51 12.74 -7.27
C ALA A 68 -3.38 11.35 -6.63
N THR A 69 -2.27 10.64 -6.92
CA THR A 69 -1.99 9.32 -6.35
C THR A 69 -1.78 9.41 -4.83
N VAL A 70 -1.02 10.38 -4.36
CA VAL A 70 -0.82 10.60 -2.92
C VAL A 70 -2.13 10.99 -2.24
N ALA A 71 -2.94 11.87 -2.81
CA ALA A 71 -4.25 12.24 -2.27
C ALA A 71 -5.18 11.04 -2.13
N ALA A 72 -5.14 10.09 -3.08
CA ALA A 72 -5.90 8.85 -2.99
C ALA A 72 -5.44 7.95 -1.82
N ILE A 73 -4.14 7.94 -1.50
CA ILE A 73 -3.61 7.25 -0.32
C ILE A 73 -4.04 7.96 0.96
N GLU A 74 -3.97 9.28 0.99
CA GLU A 74 -4.36 10.10 2.16
C GLU A 74 -5.82 9.91 2.52
N SER A 75 -6.73 9.92 1.54
CA SER A 75 -8.18 9.77 1.75
C SER A 75 -8.62 8.34 2.04
N ALA A 76 -7.79 7.33 1.81
CA ALA A 76 -8.14 5.93 2.01
C ALA A 76 -8.33 5.59 3.50
N GLY A 77 -9.31 4.75 3.83
CA GLY A 77 -9.48 4.18 5.17
C GLY A 77 -8.39 3.15 5.52
N ALA A 78 -7.88 2.43 4.52
CA ALA A 78 -6.73 1.53 4.65
C ALA A 78 -6.06 1.31 3.30
N VAL A 79 -4.84 0.78 3.29
CA VAL A 79 -4.03 0.59 2.08
C VAL A 79 -3.52 -0.84 1.98
N ILE A 80 -3.49 -1.39 0.78
CA ILE A 80 -2.76 -2.63 0.47
C ILE A 80 -1.63 -2.29 -0.49
N LEU A 81 -0.38 -2.56 -0.09
CA LEU A 81 0.79 -2.36 -0.93
C LEU A 81 1.20 -3.69 -1.56
N ALA A 82 1.13 -3.78 -2.88
CA ALA A 82 1.50 -4.96 -3.65
C ALA A 82 2.74 -4.69 -4.50
N THR A 83 3.76 -5.55 -4.43
CA THR A 83 5.02 -5.34 -5.13
C THR A 83 5.61 -6.63 -5.71
N PRO A 84 6.11 -6.62 -6.94
CA PRO A 84 7.03 -7.65 -7.38
C PRO A 84 8.35 -7.53 -6.60
N ILE A 85 9.02 -8.67 -6.40
CA ILE A 85 10.34 -8.69 -5.78
C ILE A 85 11.41 -8.54 -6.85
N TYR A 86 12.13 -7.43 -6.79
CA TYR A 86 13.30 -7.17 -7.63
C TYR A 86 14.55 -7.07 -6.77
N ARG A 87 15.55 -7.94 -7.05
CA ARG A 87 16.83 -7.95 -6.31
C ARG A 87 16.66 -8.09 -4.78
N GLY A 88 15.67 -8.89 -4.35
CA GLY A 88 15.40 -9.15 -2.93
C GLY A 88 14.65 -8.03 -2.20
N SER A 89 14.08 -7.06 -2.92
CA SER A 89 13.38 -5.92 -2.33
C SER A 89 12.11 -5.56 -3.10
N LEU A 90 11.38 -4.55 -2.61
CA LEU A 90 10.25 -3.96 -3.32
C LEU A 90 10.71 -3.31 -4.63
N SER A 91 9.77 -3.07 -5.54
CA SER A 91 10.04 -2.40 -6.81
C SER A 91 10.45 -0.94 -6.61
N GLY A 92 11.21 -0.41 -7.55
CA GLY A 92 11.57 1.02 -7.58
C GLY A 92 10.35 1.93 -7.71
N SER A 93 9.32 1.52 -8.47
CA SER A 93 8.08 2.28 -8.63
C SER A 93 7.35 2.45 -7.30
N LEU A 94 7.19 1.36 -6.52
CA LEU A 94 6.56 1.45 -5.21
C LEU A 94 7.41 2.28 -4.25
N LYS A 95 8.73 2.11 -4.26
CA LYS A 95 9.63 2.89 -3.39
C LYS A 95 9.55 4.38 -3.72
N ASN A 96 9.51 4.74 -5.01
CA ASN A 96 9.36 6.12 -5.45
C ASN A 96 8.03 6.74 -4.95
N LEU A 97 6.90 6.03 -5.08
CA LEU A 97 5.63 6.51 -4.53
C LEU A 97 5.71 6.71 -3.01
N ILE A 98 6.31 5.77 -2.28
CA ILE A 98 6.49 5.89 -0.82
C ILE A 98 7.33 7.12 -0.48
N ASP A 99 8.39 7.42 -1.25
CA ASP A 99 9.24 8.59 -1.04
C ASP A 99 8.54 9.92 -1.37
N LEU A 100 7.55 9.90 -2.25
CA LEU A 100 6.68 11.05 -2.56
C LEU A 100 5.58 11.24 -1.49
N THR A 101 5.25 10.19 -0.73
CA THR A 101 4.13 10.20 0.22
C THR A 101 4.53 10.91 1.52
N PRO A 102 3.81 11.95 1.97
CA PRO A 102 4.08 12.60 3.24
C PRO A 102 3.75 11.68 4.42
N VAL A 103 4.50 11.81 5.52
CA VAL A 103 4.34 10.95 6.70
C VAL A 103 2.90 10.86 7.21
N PRO A 104 2.14 11.97 7.32
CA PRO A 104 0.75 11.91 7.81
C PRO A 104 -0.18 11.05 6.95
N ALA A 105 0.11 10.83 5.67
CA ALA A 105 -0.74 10.05 4.77
C ALA A 105 -0.90 8.58 5.18
N LEU A 106 0.08 8.01 5.85
CA LEU A 106 0.08 6.62 6.31
C LEU A 106 0.12 6.48 7.83
N GLN A 107 0.22 7.58 8.57
CA GLN A 107 0.26 7.54 10.03
C GLN A 107 -1.02 6.94 10.61
N GLY A 108 -0.88 5.95 11.49
CA GLY A 108 -2.01 5.22 12.08
C GLY A 108 -2.81 4.35 11.10
N LYS A 109 -2.57 4.48 9.80
CA LYS A 109 -3.32 3.76 8.77
C LYS A 109 -2.97 2.27 8.75
N VAL A 110 -3.99 1.43 8.62
CA VAL A 110 -3.80 -0.02 8.46
C VAL A 110 -3.27 -0.33 7.07
N VAL A 111 -2.17 -1.08 7.01
CA VAL A 111 -1.50 -1.43 5.75
C VAL A 111 -1.35 -2.95 5.61
N GLY A 112 -1.96 -3.52 4.56
CA GLY A 112 -1.73 -4.89 4.11
C GLY A 112 -0.57 -4.97 3.13
N LEU A 113 0.14 -6.10 3.11
CA LEU A 113 1.28 -6.32 2.22
C LEU A 113 1.06 -7.53 1.32
N VAL A 114 1.35 -7.35 0.03
CA VAL A 114 1.39 -8.42 -0.98
C VAL A 114 2.75 -8.36 -1.68
N ALA A 115 3.46 -9.46 -1.72
CA ALA A 115 4.70 -9.59 -2.47
C ALA A 115 4.63 -10.75 -3.45
N MET A 116 5.20 -10.58 -4.65
CA MET A 116 5.28 -11.65 -5.64
C MET A 116 6.71 -11.85 -6.09
N GLY A 117 7.24 -13.06 -5.86
CA GLY A 117 8.56 -13.47 -6.27
C GLY A 117 8.55 -14.53 -7.37
N ALA A 118 9.72 -14.83 -7.90
CA ALA A 118 9.88 -15.89 -8.91
C ALA A 118 9.83 -17.30 -8.31
N SER A 119 10.21 -17.46 -7.04
CA SER A 119 10.29 -18.74 -6.34
C SER A 119 10.14 -18.54 -4.83
N ASP A 120 9.97 -19.63 -4.09
CA ASP A 120 9.82 -19.61 -2.62
C ASP A 120 11.03 -19.02 -1.88
N HIS A 121 12.20 -18.98 -2.50
CA HIS A 121 13.42 -18.41 -1.90
C HIS A 121 13.37 -16.90 -1.67
N HIS A 122 12.41 -16.19 -2.28
CA HIS A 122 12.26 -14.74 -2.13
C HIS A 122 11.27 -14.36 -1.02
N PHE A 123 10.71 -15.34 -0.31
CA PHE A 123 9.83 -15.14 0.83
C PHE A 123 10.48 -14.20 1.86
N LEU A 124 9.74 -13.25 2.38
CA LEU A 124 10.14 -12.19 3.31
C LEU A 124 11.09 -11.10 2.75
N GLY A 125 11.59 -11.20 1.53
CA GLY A 125 12.53 -10.20 0.99
C GLY A 125 11.94 -8.80 0.95
N ALA A 126 10.86 -8.60 0.20
CA ALA A 126 10.20 -7.29 0.11
C ALA A 126 9.45 -6.92 1.39
N GLU A 127 8.87 -7.90 2.09
CA GLU A 127 8.12 -7.66 3.32
C GLU A 127 8.95 -6.99 4.40
N ARG A 128 10.17 -7.45 4.66
CA ARG A 128 11.06 -6.85 5.67
C ARG A 128 11.33 -5.39 5.37
N HIS A 129 11.70 -5.07 4.13
CA HIS A 129 11.99 -3.69 3.75
C HIS A 129 10.75 -2.79 3.82
N LEU A 130 9.58 -3.30 3.43
CA LEU A 130 8.32 -2.55 3.55
C LEU A 130 7.96 -2.28 5.02
N ARG A 131 8.12 -3.26 5.92
CA ARG A 131 7.84 -3.07 7.34
C ARG A 131 8.75 -2.01 7.97
N ASP A 132 10.04 -2.03 7.65
CA ASP A 132 11.00 -1.04 8.16
C ASP A 132 10.63 0.38 7.67
N VAL A 133 10.30 0.52 6.38
CA VAL A 133 9.88 1.81 5.81
C VAL A 133 8.56 2.28 6.42
N LEU A 134 7.56 1.40 6.54
CA LEU A 134 6.24 1.74 7.08
C LEU A 134 6.28 2.06 8.57
N ALA A 135 7.23 1.50 9.32
CA ALA A 135 7.47 1.87 10.71
C ALA A 135 7.87 3.35 10.84
N PHE A 136 8.59 3.91 9.86
CA PHE A 136 8.91 5.34 9.81
C PHE A 136 7.66 6.22 9.69
N PHE A 137 6.62 5.74 9.01
CA PHE A 137 5.34 6.44 8.87
C PHE A 137 4.44 6.27 10.11
N GLY A 138 4.76 5.37 11.02
CA GLY A 138 3.84 5.01 12.11
C GLY A 138 2.60 4.25 11.64
N ALA A 139 2.69 3.54 10.52
CA ALA A 139 1.59 2.74 9.98
C ALA A 139 1.35 1.47 10.80
N VAL A 140 0.09 1.00 10.86
CA VAL A 140 -0.29 -0.26 11.47
C VAL A 140 -0.21 -1.37 10.41
N VAL A 141 0.93 -2.04 10.32
CA VAL A 141 1.14 -3.07 9.31
C VAL A 141 0.55 -4.40 9.74
N MET A 142 -0.26 -5.02 8.89
CA MET A 142 -0.82 -6.35 9.15
C MET A 142 0.30 -7.37 9.49
N PRO A 143 0.09 -8.25 10.49
CA PRO A 143 1.14 -9.16 10.95
C PRO A 143 1.54 -10.19 9.90
N VAL A 144 0.62 -10.57 9.01
CA VAL A 144 0.87 -11.53 7.93
C VAL A 144 0.80 -10.81 6.59
N ALA A 145 1.84 -10.98 5.76
CA ALA A 145 1.86 -10.56 4.38
C ALA A 145 1.48 -11.72 3.45
N VAL A 146 0.85 -11.43 2.33
CA VAL A 146 0.61 -12.42 1.27
C VAL A 146 1.85 -12.52 0.39
N TYR A 147 2.36 -13.73 0.23
CA TYR A 147 3.42 -14.05 -0.71
C TYR A 147 2.87 -14.94 -1.83
N LEU A 148 3.07 -14.49 -3.07
CA LEU A 148 2.69 -15.21 -4.28
C LEU A 148 3.93 -15.55 -5.11
N ASN A 149 3.87 -16.63 -5.86
CA ASN A 149 4.87 -17.00 -6.85
C ASN A 149 4.23 -17.64 -8.09
N GLY A 150 5.07 -18.15 -9.00
CA GLY A 150 4.60 -18.73 -10.26
C GLY A 150 3.66 -19.92 -10.09
N THR A 151 3.77 -20.68 -9.00
CA THR A 151 2.94 -21.88 -8.74
C THR A 151 1.52 -21.55 -8.26
N ASP A 152 1.28 -20.31 -7.87
CA ASP A 152 -0.02 -19.81 -7.48
C ASP A 152 -0.93 -19.46 -8.67
N PHE A 153 -0.44 -19.66 -9.89
CA PHE A 153 -1.14 -19.31 -11.13
C PHE A 153 -1.14 -20.48 -12.12
N VAL A 154 -2.29 -20.70 -12.76
CA VAL A 154 -2.44 -21.63 -13.88
C VAL A 154 -2.77 -20.79 -15.12
N ASP A 155 -1.95 -20.88 -16.16
CA ASP A 155 -2.08 -20.09 -17.40
C ASP A 155 -2.22 -18.57 -17.13
N GLY A 156 -1.54 -18.09 -16.06
CA GLY A 156 -1.57 -16.70 -15.65
C GLY A 156 -2.84 -16.27 -14.91
N VAL A 157 -3.72 -17.19 -14.59
CA VAL A 157 -4.93 -17.00 -13.77
C VAL A 157 -4.62 -17.40 -12.33
N PRO A 158 -5.02 -16.61 -11.32
CA PRO A 158 -4.84 -16.99 -9.91
C PRO A 158 -5.53 -18.32 -9.61
N GLY A 159 -4.84 -19.20 -8.89
CA GLY A 159 -5.41 -20.43 -8.37
C GLY A 159 -6.06 -20.21 -6.99
N GLU A 160 -6.78 -21.24 -6.52
CA GLU A 160 -7.56 -21.21 -5.27
C GLU A 160 -6.76 -20.71 -4.06
N ARG A 161 -5.48 -21.12 -3.94
CA ARG A 161 -4.63 -20.63 -2.85
C ARG A 161 -4.42 -19.12 -2.92
N ALA A 162 -4.07 -18.58 -4.11
CA ALA A 162 -3.86 -17.16 -4.29
C ALA A 162 -5.12 -16.36 -3.95
N GLU A 163 -6.27 -16.81 -4.42
CA GLU A 163 -7.57 -16.20 -4.15
C GLU A 163 -7.87 -16.20 -2.65
N THR A 164 -7.73 -17.36 -1.98
CA THR A 164 -8.02 -17.49 -0.56
C THR A 164 -7.17 -16.58 0.30
N VAL A 165 -5.85 -16.52 0.08
CA VAL A 165 -4.96 -15.71 0.94
C VAL A 165 -5.13 -14.21 0.67
N LEU A 166 -5.45 -13.80 -0.56
CA LEU A 166 -5.79 -12.42 -0.87
C LEU A 166 -7.11 -12.01 -0.21
N ASP A 167 -8.14 -12.84 -0.31
CA ASP A 167 -9.43 -12.59 0.33
C ASP A 167 -9.31 -12.45 1.85
N GLN A 168 -8.50 -13.30 2.48
CA GLN A 168 -8.20 -13.20 3.92
C GLN A 168 -7.48 -11.90 4.26
N LEU A 169 -6.52 -11.46 3.44
CA LEU A 169 -5.83 -10.20 3.65
C LEU A 169 -6.78 -9.02 3.54
N PHE A 170 -7.59 -8.95 2.47
CA PHE A 170 -8.55 -7.85 2.25
C PHE A 170 -9.55 -7.75 3.41
N ALA A 171 -10.15 -8.88 3.80
CA ALA A 171 -11.07 -8.92 4.93
C ALA A 171 -10.39 -8.53 6.24
N GLY A 172 -9.17 -9.01 6.48
CA GLY A 172 -8.39 -8.68 7.68
C GLY A 172 -8.02 -7.21 7.76
N VAL A 173 -7.59 -6.60 6.65
CA VAL A 173 -7.27 -5.16 6.57
C VAL A 173 -8.52 -4.33 6.86
N ALA A 174 -9.64 -4.62 6.20
CA ALA A 174 -10.88 -3.88 6.39
C ALA A 174 -11.40 -4.00 7.84
N ALA A 175 -11.41 -5.20 8.40
CA ALA A 175 -11.85 -5.43 9.78
C ALA A 175 -10.94 -4.73 10.80
N THR A 176 -9.62 -4.76 10.59
CA THR A 176 -8.67 -4.10 11.48
C THR A 176 -8.81 -2.58 11.39
N ALA A 177 -8.96 -2.01 10.19
CA ALA A 177 -9.17 -0.59 10.00
C ALA A 177 -10.46 -0.12 10.69
N ALA A 178 -11.56 -0.85 10.53
CA ALA A 178 -12.81 -0.54 11.22
C ALA A 178 -12.69 -0.62 12.75
N ALA A 179 -11.90 -1.57 13.27
CA ALA A 179 -11.69 -1.71 14.72
C ALA A 179 -10.79 -0.62 15.32
N LEU A 180 -9.95 0.01 14.51
CA LEU A 180 -9.03 1.07 14.93
C LEU A 180 -9.53 2.48 14.59
N ASP A 181 -10.69 2.59 13.95
CA ASP A 181 -11.31 3.88 13.64
C ASP A 181 -11.58 4.67 14.94
N GLY A 182 -11.14 5.95 14.97
CA GLY A 182 -11.28 6.81 16.15
C GLY A 182 -10.33 6.50 17.32
N VAL A 183 -9.29 5.67 17.13
CA VAL A 183 -8.25 5.44 18.14
C VAL A 183 -7.24 6.58 18.12
N GLU A 184 -7.45 7.61 18.93
CA GLU A 184 -6.62 8.84 19.00
C GLU A 184 -5.12 8.56 19.16
N ALA A 185 -4.73 7.51 19.89
CA ALA A 185 -3.32 7.16 20.10
C ALA A 185 -2.57 6.80 18.80
N LEU A 186 -3.28 6.51 17.71
CA LEU A 186 -2.70 6.22 16.39
C LEU A 186 -2.66 7.47 15.49
N GLU A 187 -3.41 8.51 15.84
CA GLU A 187 -3.49 9.77 15.08
C GLU A 187 -2.37 10.75 15.47
N GLU A 188 -1.87 10.67 16.70
CA GLU A 188 -0.76 11.52 17.14
C GLU A 188 0.60 10.93 16.73
N PRO A 189 1.53 11.78 16.23
CA PRO A 189 2.89 11.33 15.96
C PRO A 189 3.50 10.81 17.25
N LEU A 190 3.93 9.55 17.27
CA LEU A 190 4.74 9.06 18.36
C LEU A 190 5.93 10.01 18.52
N ALA A 191 6.04 10.65 19.69
CA ALA A 191 7.07 11.66 20.00
C ALA A 191 8.50 11.09 20.05
N LEU A 192 8.78 10.02 19.33
CA LEU A 192 10.07 9.39 19.17
C LEU A 192 10.92 10.22 18.19
N GLY A 193 11.37 11.39 18.64
CA GLY A 193 12.52 12.06 18.08
C GLY A 193 12.32 12.89 16.81
N ALA A 194 11.15 13.03 16.27
CA ALA A 194 10.89 13.99 15.22
C ALA A 194 10.75 15.40 15.83
N LYS A 195 11.86 16.04 16.19
CA LYS A 195 11.87 17.50 16.22
C LYS A 195 11.39 17.96 14.86
N ALA A 196 10.25 18.67 14.82
CA ALA A 196 9.75 19.29 13.61
C ALA A 196 10.93 19.92 12.85
N VAL A 197 11.18 19.42 11.65
CA VAL A 197 12.19 20.02 10.78
C VAL A 197 11.66 21.41 10.46
N LYS A 198 12.23 22.43 11.07
CA LYS A 198 11.87 23.80 10.75
C LYS A 198 12.09 24.00 9.25
N PRO A 199 11.12 24.52 8.52
CA PRO A 199 11.30 24.80 7.10
C PRO A 199 12.55 25.69 6.96
N ARG A 200 13.45 25.27 6.09
CA ARG A 200 14.65 26.06 5.77
C ARG A 200 14.17 27.41 5.25
N ALA A 201 14.50 28.49 5.96
CA ALA A 201 14.24 29.83 5.48
C ALA A 201 14.89 29.96 4.09
N ARG A 202 14.10 30.39 3.10
CA ARG A 202 14.62 30.73 1.78
C ARG A 202 15.70 31.79 2.00
N ALA A 203 16.91 31.50 1.56
CA ALA A 203 17.93 32.53 1.43
C ALA A 203 17.44 33.52 0.36
N THR A 204 17.01 34.70 0.78
CA THR A 204 16.80 35.83 -0.11
C THR A 204 18.19 36.31 -0.54
N GLY A 205 18.58 35.95 -1.76
CA GLY A 205 19.70 36.55 -2.47
C GLY A 205 19.15 37.35 -3.65
#